data_aec182a8c442ef0dfc70fc5b6ef584bb
#
_entry.id   aec182a8c442ef0dfc70fc5b6ef584bb
#
_cell.length_a   1.000
_cell.length_b   1.000
_cell.length_c   1.000
_cell.angle_alpha   90.00
_cell.angle_beta   90.00
_cell.angle_gamma   90.00
#
_symmetry.space_group_name_H-M   'P 1'
#
loop_
_entity.id
_entity.type
_entity.pdbx_description
1 polymer ?
#
loop_
_entity_poly.entity_id
_entity_poly.type
_entity_poly.pdbx_seq_one_letter_code
_entity_poly.pdbx_strand_id
1 'polypeptide(L)'
;ITGSCSIPVVVGTAPVNMVQNPEEVVNTPILANSAAEAMAALGYVDDFKNYTLCQMMYATNNIYQVSPAVYINVLDPTKHKKALSETTATVSQMQAKISTKGIILKGLVVKAASTTLTAGTDYTTEFDTDGSLIVNLIEGGKGASATSITVSGNVLDPSMITKADIIGAYNASTGKESGLEVVRQVYPKLSVVPGLIVAPGWSQVPEVGIAMSAKAANINGVFKAVALVDLDTEKATKYTDCKKTKEDSGFTSAFCYPTWPCVKVGDYVFAMSAVVAALIAYTDASNDDVPSLSPSNEMLGVTGTCLADGTEVTL
;
A
#
# COMPACT_ATOMS: atom_id res chain seq x y z
N ILE A 1 17.45 0.32 -10.95
CA ILE A 1 18.02 -1.01 -11.26
C ILE A 1 16.88 -2.02 -11.36
N THR A 2 17.00 -3.00 -12.24
CA THR A 2 15.97 -4.01 -12.49
C THR A 2 16.51 -5.38 -12.10
N GLY A 3 15.71 -6.13 -11.31
CA GLY A 3 16.03 -7.47 -10.86
C GLY A 3 15.00 -8.50 -11.32
N SER A 4 15.38 -9.76 -11.34
CA SER A 4 14.49 -10.89 -11.63
C SER A 4 14.41 -11.92 -10.50
N CYS A 5 15.32 -11.89 -9.55
CA CYS A 5 15.24 -12.66 -8.33
C CYS A 5 14.81 -11.78 -7.14
N SER A 6 14.41 -12.39 -6.05
CA SER A 6 13.93 -11.71 -4.83
C SER A 6 12.86 -10.62 -5.06
N ILE A 7 11.99 -10.87 -6.05
CA ILE A 7 10.91 -9.93 -6.38
C ILE A 7 9.92 -9.88 -5.21
N PRO A 8 9.72 -8.69 -4.61
CA PRO A 8 8.78 -8.56 -3.50
C PRO A 8 7.33 -8.61 -3.97
N VAL A 9 6.53 -9.40 -3.27
CA VAL A 9 5.06 -9.40 -3.37
C VAL A 9 4.51 -8.81 -2.09
N VAL A 10 3.82 -7.69 -2.22
CA VAL A 10 3.39 -6.86 -1.10
C VAL A 10 1.88 -6.86 -1.00
N VAL A 11 1.35 -7.20 0.18
CA VAL A 11 -0.08 -7.20 0.47
C VAL A 11 -0.39 -6.05 1.44
N GLY A 12 -1.39 -5.26 1.13
CA GLY A 12 -1.76 -4.11 1.96
C GLY A 12 -2.84 -3.24 1.33
N THR A 13 -2.82 -1.97 1.63
CA THR A 13 -3.81 -0.98 1.23
C THR A 13 -3.20 0.11 0.36
N ALA A 14 -3.96 0.58 -0.63
CA ALA A 14 -3.56 1.68 -1.52
C ALA A 14 -4.71 2.69 -1.71
N PRO A 15 -4.41 3.95 -2.06
CA PRO A 15 -5.42 4.99 -2.31
C PRO A 15 -6.08 4.81 -3.69
N VAL A 16 -6.76 3.67 -3.87
CA VAL A 16 -7.34 3.26 -5.16
C VAL A 16 -8.46 4.16 -5.68
N ASN A 17 -8.99 5.06 -4.82
CA ASN A 17 -9.91 6.10 -5.29
C ASN A 17 -9.28 7.05 -6.33
N MET A 18 -7.95 7.12 -6.40
CA MET A 18 -7.21 7.99 -7.32
C MET A 18 -7.02 7.37 -8.71
N VAL A 19 -7.37 6.10 -8.90
CA VAL A 19 -7.21 5.41 -10.20
C VAL A 19 -8.53 5.34 -10.97
N GLN A 20 -8.44 5.08 -12.27
CA GLN A 20 -9.61 5.10 -13.15
C GLN A 20 -10.63 3.99 -12.82
N ASN A 21 -10.14 2.77 -12.55
CA ASN A 21 -10.97 1.59 -12.28
C ASN A 21 -10.63 1.00 -10.91
N PRO A 22 -11.01 1.64 -9.80
CA PRO A 22 -10.57 1.26 -8.46
C PRO A 22 -11.04 -0.14 -8.02
N GLU A 23 -12.15 -0.64 -8.57
CA GLU A 23 -12.68 -1.96 -8.23
C GLU A 23 -11.90 -3.11 -8.88
N GLU A 24 -11.24 -2.86 -10.03
CA GLU A 24 -10.49 -3.88 -10.79
C GLU A 24 -9.16 -4.26 -10.15
N VAL A 25 -8.59 -3.36 -9.34
CA VAL A 25 -7.30 -3.57 -8.67
C VAL A 25 -7.42 -4.17 -7.28
N VAL A 26 -8.65 -4.48 -6.83
CA VAL A 26 -8.88 -5.12 -5.54
C VAL A 26 -8.58 -6.62 -5.64
N ASN A 27 -7.72 -7.11 -4.73
CA ASN A 27 -7.29 -8.51 -4.70
C ASN A 27 -6.82 -9.03 -6.07
N THR A 28 -6.14 -8.15 -6.81
CA THR A 28 -5.55 -8.46 -8.12
C THR A 28 -4.04 -8.20 -8.03
N PRO A 29 -3.19 -9.16 -8.44
CA PRO A 29 -1.75 -8.93 -8.41
C PRO A 29 -1.36 -7.98 -9.55
N ILE A 30 -0.71 -6.88 -9.19
CA ILE A 30 -0.25 -5.82 -10.09
C ILE A 30 1.27 -5.82 -10.13
N LEU A 31 1.84 -6.09 -11.29
CA LEU A 31 3.28 -5.96 -11.53
C LEU A 31 3.58 -4.51 -11.91
N ALA A 32 4.52 -3.90 -11.21
CA ALA A 32 5.00 -2.58 -11.52
C ALA A 32 6.52 -2.61 -11.80
N ASN A 33 6.90 -2.21 -12.99
CA ASN A 33 8.29 -2.12 -13.42
C ASN A 33 8.88 -0.72 -13.21
N SER A 34 8.07 0.20 -12.70
CA SER A 34 8.48 1.57 -12.37
C SER A 34 7.56 2.19 -11.33
N ALA A 35 8.03 3.28 -10.72
CA ALA A 35 7.22 4.12 -9.84
C ALA A 35 5.94 4.61 -10.51
N ALA A 36 6.06 5.07 -11.75
CA ALA A 36 4.93 5.61 -12.51
C ALA A 36 3.86 4.54 -12.75
N GLU A 37 4.25 3.30 -13.06
CA GLU A 37 3.32 2.18 -13.22
C GLU A 37 2.59 1.85 -11.91
N ALA A 38 3.31 1.77 -10.78
CA ALA A 38 2.70 1.52 -9.48
C ALA A 38 1.69 2.60 -9.09
N MET A 39 2.08 3.87 -9.23
CA MET A 39 1.22 5.02 -8.91
C MET A 39 0.00 5.11 -9.84
N ALA A 40 0.16 4.84 -11.12
CA ALA A 40 -0.94 4.85 -12.09
C ALA A 40 -1.94 3.72 -11.82
N ALA A 41 -1.47 2.54 -11.40
CA ALA A 41 -2.31 1.38 -11.15
C ALA A 41 -3.03 1.42 -9.80
N LEU A 42 -2.42 1.99 -8.76
CA LEU A 42 -2.88 1.88 -7.38
C LEU A 42 -3.11 3.22 -6.66
N GLY A 43 -2.67 4.33 -7.26
CA GLY A 43 -2.59 5.61 -6.59
C GLY A 43 -1.40 5.68 -5.62
N TYR A 44 -1.08 6.87 -5.16
CA TYR A 44 -0.01 7.09 -4.19
C TYR A 44 -0.25 8.37 -3.39
N VAL A 45 -0.03 8.28 -2.10
CA VAL A 45 0.04 9.42 -1.17
C VAL A 45 1.02 9.09 -0.04
N ASP A 46 1.60 10.12 0.59
CA ASP A 46 2.52 9.98 1.73
C ASP A 46 1.78 9.71 3.06
N ASP A 47 0.71 8.91 3.00
CA ASP A 47 -0.02 8.43 4.19
C ASP A 47 0.23 6.93 4.38
N PHE A 48 1.39 6.62 4.91
CA PHE A 48 1.91 5.25 5.03
C PHE A 48 1.21 4.41 6.10
N LYS A 49 0.47 5.04 6.99
CA LYS A 49 -0.32 4.35 8.01
C LYS A 49 -1.63 3.80 7.43
N ASN A 50 -2.32 4.61 6.64
CA ASN A 50 -3.59 4.23 6.03
C ASN A 50 -3.41 3.46 4.73
N TYR A 51 -2.35 3.75 3.97
CA TYR A 51 -2.06 3.14 2.68
C TYR A 51 -0.69 2.45 2.69
N THR A 52 -0.69 1.24 3.26
CA THR A 52 0.55 0.53 3.61
C THR A 52 1.37 0.09 2.39
N LEU A 53 0.75 -0.10 1.21
CA LEU A 53 1.47 -0.37 -0.03
C LEU A 53 2.35 0.81 -0.46
N CYS A 54 1.98 2.05 -0.09
CA CYS A 54 2.78 3.23 -0.37
C CYS A 54 4.14 3.21 0.34
N GLN A 55 4.28 2.50 1.48
CA GLN A 55 5.58 2.29 2.12
C GLN A 55 6.55 1.56 1.20
N MET A 56 6.09 0.47 0.59
CA MET A 56 6.93 -0.30 -0.33
C MET A 56 7.20 0.46 -1.62
N MET A 57 6.20 1.19 -2.16
CA MET A 57 6.40 2.05 -3.32
C MET A 57 7.48 3.10 -3.05
N TYR A 58 7.45 3.72 -1.86
CA TYR A 58 8.50 4.67 -1.47
C TYR A 58 9.86 4.00 -1.32
N ALA A 59 9.94 2.86 -0.65
CA ALA A 59 11.19 2.14 -0.44
C ALA A 59 11.84 1.71 -1.77
N THR A 60 11.06 1.15 -2.69
CA THR A 60 11.56 0.71 -3.99
C THR A 60 11.92 1.86 -4.93
N ASN A 61 11.18 2.97 -4.88
CA ASN A 61 11.34 4.05 -5.86
C ASN A 61 12.22 5.19 -5.39
N ASN A 62 12.12 5.57 -4.12
CA ASN A 62 12.83 6.75 -3.59
C ASN A 62 14.11 6.38 -2.85
N ILE A 63 14.14 5.23 -2.16
CA ILE A 63 15.31 4.82 -1.39
C ILE A 63 16.29 4.03 -2.27
N TYR A 64 15.83 2.94 -2.92
CA TYR A 64 16.73 2.01 -3.61
C TYR A 64 16.65 2.06 -5.13
N GLN A 65 15.62 2.65 -5.71
CA GLN A 65 15.40 2.70 -7.17
C GLN A 65 15.51 1.32 -7.83
N VAL A 66 14.82 0.35 -7.25
CA VAL A 66 14.80 -1.05 -7.68
C VAL A 66 13.41 -1.47 -8.15
N SER A 67 13.35 -2.28 -9.20
CA SER A 67 12.13 -2.85 -9.78
C SER A 67 12.40 -4.26 -10.35
N PRO A 68 11.40 -5.08 -10.62
CA PRO A 68 9.98 -4.86 -10.38
C PRO A 68 9.54 -5.17 -8.94
N ALA A 69 8.29 -4.80 -8.62
CA ALA A 69 7.60 -5.27 -7.43
C ALA A 69 6.15 -5.64 -7.78
N VAL A 70 5.56 -6.58 -7.04
CA VAL A 70 4.16 -6.98 -7.20
C VAL A 70 3.36 -6.46 -6.01
N TYR A 71 2.25 -5.82 -6.28
CA TYR A 71 1.36 -5.25 -5.27
C TYR A 71 0.00 -5.93 -5.29
N ILE A 72 -0.56 -6.20 -4.11
CA ILE A 72 -1.90 -6.76 -3.92
C ILE A 72 -2.63 -5.84 -2.95
N ASN A 73 -3.57 -5.05 -3.47
CA ASN A 73 -4.40 -4.16 -2.66
C ASN A 73 -5.66 -4.89 -2.19
N VAL A 74 -5.93 -4.84 -0.88
CA VAL A 74 -7.13 -5.44 -0.28
C VAL A 74 -8.22 -4.41 0.02
N LEU A 75 -7.93 -3.11 -0.10
CA LEU A 75 -8.88 -2.04 0.16
C LEU A 75 -9.91 -1.95 -0.99
N ASP A 76 -11.15 -2.33 -0.69
CA ASP A 76 -12.26 -2.38 -1.65
C ASP A 76 -13.14 -1.13 -1.50
N PRO A 77 -13.20 -0.24 -2.51
CA PRO A 77 -13.97 1.00 -2.43
C PRO A 77 -15.48 0.77 -2.39
N THR A 78 -15.94 -0.44 -2.67
CA THR A 78 -17.38 -0.78 -2.55
C THR A 78 -17.76 -1.17 -1.13
N LYS A 79 -16.81 -1.66 -0.33
CA LYS A 79 -17.01 -2.16 1.03
C LYS A 79 -16.41 -1.24 2.10
N HIS A 80 -15.14 -0.88 1.92
CA HIS A 80 -14.34 -0.14 2.90
C HIS A 80 -14.48 1.37 2.66
N LYS A 81 -15.68 1.88 2.92
CA LYS A 81 -16.06 3.28 2.69
C LYS A 81 -17.00 3.78 3.77
N LYS A 82 -17.02 5.10 3.92
CA LYS A 82 -17.98 5.82 4.76
C LYS A 82 -18.54 7.03 4.01
N ALA A 83 -19.67 7.56 4.49
CA ALA A 83 -20.27 8.76 3.90
C ALA A 83 -19.31 9.95 3.98
N LEU A 84 -19.19 10.67 2.88
CA LEU A 84 -18.61 12.00 2.84
C LEU A 84 -19.68 12.99 3.31
N SER A 85 -19.47 13.63 4.46
CA SER A 85 -20.30 14.75 4.89
C SER A 85 -20.25 15.85 3.82
N GLU A 86 -21.40 16.50 3.60
CA GLU A 86 -21.46 17.60 2.63
C GLU A 86 -20.39 18.64 2.96
N THR A 87 -19.48 18.85 2.02
CA THR A 87 -18.31 19.71 2.16
C THR A 87 -18.40 20.84 1.14
N THR A 88 -18.26 22.08 1.60
CA THR A 88 -18.24 23.26 0.75
C THR A 88 -16.79 23.65 0.44
N ALA A 89 -16.51 23.95 -0.82
CA ALA A 89 -15.23 24.49 -1.27
C ALA A 89 -15.43 25.76 -2.06
N THR A 90 -14.57 26.75 -1.81
CA THR A 90 -14.54 28.01 -2.57
C THR A 90 -13.98 27.74 -3.96
N VAL A 91 -14.59 28.36 -4.96
CA VAL A 91 -14.12 28.34 -6.35
C VAL A 91 -13.23 29.56 -6.60
N SER A 92 -12.05 29.32 -7.11
CA SER A 92 -11.13 30.35 -7.60
C SER A 92 -10.62 29.95 -8.98
N GLN A 93 -10.67 30.83 -9.94
CA GLN A 93 -10.26 30.56 -11.33
C GLN A 93 -10.93 29.29 -11.92
N MET A 94 -12.22 29.11 -11.67
CA MET A 94 -13.01 27.94 -12.09
C MET A 94 -12.54 26.61 -11.46
N GLN A 95 -11.77 26.63 -10.40
CA GLN A 95 -11.25 25.45 -9.72
C GLN A 95 -11.61 25.48 -8.24
N ALA A 96 -11.99 24.32 -7.68
CA ALA A 96 -12.20 24.13 -6.26
C ALA A 96 -11.40 22.93 -5.75
N LYS A 97 -10.66 23.12 -4.65
CA LYS A 97 -9.93 22.04 -3.99
C LYS A 97 -10.67 21.56 -2.76
N ILE A 98 -10.95 20.26 -2.69
CA ILE A 98 -11.55 19.57 -1.56
C ILE A 98 -10.44 18.83 -0.83
N SER A 99 -10.09 19.28 0.37
CA SER A 99 -8.97 18.73 1.16
C SER A 99 -9.26 17.37 1.78
N THR A 100 -10.51 16.94 1.81
CA THR A 100 -10.89 15.60 2.29
C THR A 100 -10.24 14.54 1.41
N LYS A 101 -9.54 13.58 2.04
CA LYS A 101 -8.82 12.51 1.34
C LYS A 101 -9.73 11.30 1.10
N GLY A 102 -9.35 10.49 0.11
CA GLY A 102 -10.03 9.23 -0.16
C GLY A 102 -11.38 9.36 -0.88
N ILE A 103 -11.72 10.53 -1.42
CA ILE A 103 -13.01 10.73 -2.11
C ILE A 103 -13.18 9.74 -3.26
N ILE A 104 -14.29 9.02 -3.27
CA ILE A 104 -14.65 8.05 -4.31
C ILE A 104 -15.48 8.78 -5.38
N LEU A 105 -14.99 8.77 -6.62
CA LEU A 105 -15.67 9.51 -7.73
C LEU A 105 -16.99 8.86 -8.13
N LYS A 106 -17.13 7.54 -7.99
CA LYS A 106 -18.39 6.85 -8.27
C LYS A 106 -19.47 7.25 -7.27
N GLY A 107 -20.50 7.89 -7.77
CA GLY A 107 -21.60 8.41 -6.93
C GLY A 107 -21.29 9.74 -6.24
N LEU A 108 -20.22 10.43 -6.62
CA LEU A 108 -19.94 11.78 -6.17
C LEU A 108 -21.01 12.75 -6.72
N VAL A 109 -21.57 13.56 -5.84
CA VAL A 109 -22.52 14.61 -6.18
C VAL A 109 -21.85 15.97 -5.98
N VAL A 110 -21.80 16.77 -7.04
CA VAL A 110 -21.27 18.13 -7.00
C VAL A 110 -22.41 19.11 -7.31
N LYS A 111 -22.55 20.14 -6.48
CA LYS A 111 -23.58 21.17 -6.65
C LYS A 111 -22.99 22.57 -6.63
N ALA A 112 -23.51 23.44 -7.46
CA ALA A 112 -23.34 24.89 -7.38
C ALA A 112 -24.67 25.48 -6.85
N ALA A 113 -24.66 25.99 -5.61
CA ALA A 113 -25.87 26.31 -4.87
C ALA A 113 -26.86 25.11 -4.84
N SER A 114 -28.06 25.26 -5.39
CA SER A 114 -29.05 24.17 -5.48
C SER A 114 -28.95 23.33 -6.76
N THR A 115 -28.09 23.72 -7.70
CA THR A 115 -27.98 23.07 -9.01
C THR A 115 -26.98 21.93 -8.98
N THR A 116 -27.44 20.71 -9.26
CA THR A 116 -26.54 19.54 -9.42
C THR A 116 -25.81 19.65 -10.76
N LEU A 117 -24.48 19.50 -10.70
CA LEU A 117 -23.59 19.56 -11.86
C LEU A 117 -23.36 18.15 -12.42
N THR A 118 -23.14 18.07 -13.71
CA THR A 118 -22.90 16.81 -14.45
C THR A 118 -21.40 16.70 -14.79
N ALA A 119 -20.79 15.59 -14.38
CA ALA A 119 -19.40 15.30 -14.72
C ALA A 119 -19.21 15.18 -16.25
N GLY A 120 -18.10 15.72 -16.75
CA GLY A 120 -17.76 15.77 -18.18
C GLY A 120 -18.49 16.85 -18.97
N THR A 121 -19.54 17.47 -18.40
CA THR A 121 -20.29 18.57 -19.05
C THR A 121 -20.13 19.88 -18.29
N ASP A 122 -20.31 19.85 -16.98
CA ASP A 122 -20.25 21.03 -16.11
C ASP A 122 -18.92 21.10 -15.35
N TYR A 123 -18.27 19.98 -15.11
CA TYR A 123 -16.99 19.89 -14.42
C TYR A 123 -16.19 18.63 -14.79
N THR A 124 -14.89 18.67 -14.52
CA THR A 124 -13.98 17.53 -14.50
C THR A 124 -13.34 17.40 -13.12
N THR A 125 -12.77 16.24 -12.83
CA THR A 125 -12.08 15.97 -11.57
C THR A 125 -10.68 15.45 -11.81
N GLU A 126 -9.77 15.79 -10.91
CA GLU A 126 -8.44 15.23 -10.82
C GLU A 126 -8.02 15.14 -9.35
N PHE A 127 -7.03 14.31 -9.03
CA PHE A 127 -6.45 14.24 -7.70
C PHE A 127 -5.11 14.95 -7.67
N ASP A 128 -4.92 15.78 -6.64
CA ASP A 128 -3.62 16.37 -6.34
C ASP A 128 -2.70 15.30 -5.72
N THR A 129 -1.40 15.55 -5.73
CA THR A 129 -0.37 14.66 -5.18
C THR A 129 -0.56 14.35 -3.69
N ASP A 130 -1.22 15.24 -2.96
CA ASP A 130 -1.58 15.05 -1.56
C ASP A 130 -2.88 14.22 -1.36
N GLY A 131 -3.52 13.77 -2.44
CA GLY A 131 -4.78 13.02 -2.42
C GLY A 131 -6.03 13.88 -2.28
N SER A 132 -5.92 15.22 -2.30
CA SER A 132 -7.07 16.12 -2.37
C SER A 132 -7.76 16.03 -3.72
N LEU A 133 -9.08 16.20 -3.75
CA LEU A 133 -9.83 16.24 -4.99
C LEU A 133 -9.87 17.69 -5.52
N ILE A 134 -9.54 17.85 -6.78
CA ILE A 134 -9.69 19.11 -7.53
C ILE A 134 -10.88 18.97 -8.47
N VAL A 135 -11.80 19.89 -8.37
CA VAL A 135 -12.96 20.02 -9.28
C VAL A 135 -12.71 21.22 -10.18
N ASN A 136 -12.56 20.97 -11.47
CA ASN A 136 -12.39 21.99 -12.49
C ASN A 136 -13.73 22.24 -13.17
N LEU A 137 -14.28 23.45 -13.04
CA LEU A 137 -15.52 23.84 -13.70
C LEU A 137 -15.27 24.09 -15.20
N ILE A 138 -16.24 23.72 -16.02
CA ILE A 138 -16.14 23.87 -17.48
C ILE A 138 -16.82 25.19 -17.89
N GLU A 139 -16.16 25.96 -18.74
CA GLU A 139 -16.71 27.21 -19.32
C GLU A 139 -18.00 26.90 -20.09
N GLY A 140 -19.05 27.68 -19.80
CA GLY A 140 -20.39 27.45 -20.36
C GLY A 140 -21.21 26.37 -19.67
N GLY A 141 -20.62 25.59 -18.72
CA GLY A 141 -21.34 24.66 -17.87
C GLY A 141 -22.20 25.39 -16.81
N LYS A 142 -23.16 24.69 -16.22
CA LYS A 142 -24.10 25.24 -15.22
C LYS A 142 -23.43 25.82 -13.96
N GLY A 143 -22.21 25.38 -13.67
CA GLY A 143 -21.41 25.87 -12.54
C GLY A 143 -20.38 26.92 -12.86
N ALA A 144 -20.25 27.37 -14.13
CA ALA A 144 -19.14 28.21 -14.63
C ALA A 144 -18.95 29.53 -13.86
N SER A 145 -20.03 30.11 -13.33
CA SER A 145 -19.99 31.35 -12.54
C SER A 145 -20.08 31.13 -11.02
N ALA A 146 -20.00 29.88 -10.55
CA ALA A 146 -20.11 29.57 -9.14
C ALA A 146 -18.89 30.10 -8.36
N THR A 147 -19.12 30.69 -7.20
CA THR A 147 -18.08 31.11 -6.24
C THR A 147 -17.78 30.07 -5.20
N SER A 148 -18.67 29.08 -5.07
CA SER A 148 -18.49 27.90 -4.21
C SER A 148 -19.25 26.71 -4.78
N ILE A 149 -18.78 25.52 -4.46
CA ILE A 149 -19.46 24.25 -4.74
C ILE A 149 -19.58 23.44 -3.46
N THR A 150 -20.55 22.55 -3.42
CA THR A 150 -20.65 21.51 -2.39
C THR A 150 -20.46 20.16 -3.01
N VAL A 151 -19.79 19.26 -2.29
CA VAL A 151 -19.58 17.87 -2.67
C VAL A 151 -20.11 16.94 -1.59
N SER A 152 -20.72 15.84 -2.01
CA SER A 152 -21.16 14.75 -1.13
C SER A 152 -21.03 13.41 -1.84
N GLY A 153 -20.99 12.32 -1.09
CA GLY A 153 -20.80 10.98 -1.63
C GLY A 153 -20.19 10.03 -0.62
N ASN A 154 -19.09 9.38 -0.99
CA ASN A 154 -18.36 8.47 -0.11
C ASN A 154 -16.85 8.74 -0.16
N VAL A 155 -16.18 8.35 0.92
CA VAL A 155 -14.71 8.31 1.02
C VAL A 155 -14.25 6.91 1.40
N LEU A 156 -13.05 6.53 0.96
CA LEU A 156 -12.39 5.32 1.46
C LEU A 156 -12.24 5.38 2.99
N ASP A 157 -12.41 4.23 3.62
CA ASP A 157 -12.17 4.07 5.05
C ASP A 157 -11.19 2.92 5.31
N PRO A 158 -9.86 3.17 5.25
CA PRO A 158 -8.85 2.15 5.53
C PRO A 158 -8.94 1.54 6.93
N SER A 159 -9.58 2.23 7.89
CA SER A 159 -9.76 1.71 9.26
C SER A 159 -10.70 0.50 9.34
N MET A 160 -11.47 0.23 8.28
CA MET A 160 -12.31 -0.96 8.18
C MET A 160 -11.53 -2.22 7.79
N ILE A 161 -10.28 -2.09 7.34
CA ILE A 161 -9.43 -3.24 7.01
C ILE A 161 -9.02 -3.94 8.31
N THR A 162 -9.10 -5.26 8.29
CA THR A 162 -8.74 -6.14 9.39
C THR A 162 -7.66 -7.14 9.00
N LYS A 163 -7.09 -7.84 9.98
CA LYS A 163 -6.16 -8.93 9.71
C LYS A 163 -6.75 -10.01 8.79
N ALA A 164 -8.08 -10.22 8.84
CA ALA A 164 -8.76 -11.19 7.99
C ALA A 164 -8.71 -10.79 6.51
N ASP A 165 -8.77 -9.50 6.19
CA ASP A 165 -8.66 -9.01 4.81
C ASP A 165 -7.25 -9.20 4.26
N ILE A 166 -6.22 -9.02 5.11
CA ILE A 166 -4.82 -9.23 4.74
C ILE A 166 -4.51 -10.72 4.55
N ILE A 167 -4.92 -11.57 5.49
CA ILE A 167 -4.74 -13.03 5.38
C ILE A 167 -5.52 -13.54 4.17
N GLY A 168 -6.74 -13.05 4.00
CA GLY A 168 -7.61 -13.43 2.90
C GLY A 168 -8.10 -14.86 2.96
N ALA A 169 -8.79 -15.25 1.92
CA ALA A 169 -9.34 -16.60 1.75
C ALA A 169 -9.61 -16.91 0.28
N TYR A 170 -9.78 -18.20 -0.01
CA TYR A 170 -10.39 -18.67 -1.23
C TYR A 170 -11.91 -18.80 -1.05
N ASN A 171 -12.69 -18.13 -1.88
CA ASN A 171 -14.13 -18.22 -1.87
C ASN A 171 -14.58 -19.29 -2.89
N ALA A 172 -14.99 -20.45 -2.40
CA ALA A 172 -15.39 -21.58 -3.25
C ALA A 172 -16.62 -21.29 -4.11
N SER A 173 -17.51 -20.39 -3.68
CA SER A 173 -18.73 -20.05 -4.43
C SER A 173 -18.45 -19.15 -5.63
N THR A 174 -17.44 -18.28 -5.54
CA THR A 174 -17.09 -17.33 -6.60
C THR A 174 -15.79 -17.68 -7.33
N GLY A 175 -15.01 -18.64 -6.81
CA GLY A 175 -13.67 -18.97 -7.30
C GLY A 175 -12.63 -17.87 -7.07
N LYS A 176 -12.95 -16.84 -6.29
CA LYS A 176 -12.07 -15.70 -6.06
C LYS A 176 -11.18 -15.90 -4.83
N GLU A 177 -9.97 -15.41 -4.93
CA GLU A 177 -9.00 -15.32 -3.83
C GLU A 177 -8.87 -13.88 -3.34
N SER A 178 -8.52 -13.71 -2.06
CA SER A 178 -8.28 -12.40 -1.46
C SER A 178 -7.03 -12.42 -0.58
N GLY A 179 -6.48 -11.24 -0.30
CA GLY A 179 -5.33 -11.08 0.59
C GLY A 179 -4.13 -11.92 0.16
N LEU A 180 -3.49 -12.58 1.14
CA LEU A 180 -2.33 -13.46 0.89
C LEU A 180 -2.60 -14.64 -0.04
N GLU A 181 -3.86 -15.10 -0.17
CA GLU A 181 -4.18 -16.18 -1.12
C GLU A 181 -3.91 -15.76 -2.57
N VAL A 182 -4.00 -14.47 -2.90
CA VAL A 182 -3.72 -13.92 -4.23
C VAL A 182 -2.27 -14.12 -4.66
N VAL A 183 -1.34 -14.34 -3.73
CA VAL A 183 0.07 -14.64 -4.04
C VAL A 183 0.19 -15.84 -4.99
N ARG A 184 -0.73 -16.79 -4.91
CA ARG A 184 -0.78 -17.95 -5.81
C ARG A 184 -1.00 -17.58 -7.28
N GLN A 185 -1.60 -16.42 -7.54
CA GLN A 185 -1.90 -15.94 -8.89
C GLN A 185 -0.73 -15.19 -9.54
N VAL A 186 0.30 -14.83 -8.76
CA VAL A 186 1.43 -14.02 -9.27
C VAL A 186 2.11 -14.70 -10.44
N TYR A 187 2.56 -15.93 -10.27
CA TYR A 187 3.23 -16.64 -11.36
C TYR A 187 2.31 -16.94 -12.56
N PRO A 188 1.10 -17.51 -12.37
CA PRO A 188 0.20 -17.80 -13.49
C PRO A 188 -0.23 -16.57 -14.31
N LYS A 189 -0.40 -15.41 -13.66
CA LYS A 189 -0.87 -14.20 -14.32
C LYS A 189 0.25 -13.30 -14.85
N LEU A 190 1.37 -13.24 -14.14
CA LEU A 190 2.42 -12.26 -14.39
C LEU A 190 3.73 -12.88 -14.89
N SER A 191 3.84 -14.22 -14.86
CA SER A 191 5.08 -14.95 -15.18
C SER A 191 6.28 -14.55 -14.30
N VAL A 192 5.99 -14.12 -13.05
CA VAL A 192 6.98 -13.69 -12.07
C VAL A 192 6.98 -14.65 -10.90
N VAL A 193 8.16 -15.06 -10.45
CA VAL A 193 8.32 -15.91 -9.26
C VAL A 193 8.44 -15.03 -8.03
N PRO A 194 7.53 -15.15 -7.05
CA PRO A 194 7.65 -14.43 -5.78
C PRO A 194 8.93 -14.83 -5.04
N GLY A 195 9.77 -13.87 -4.69
CA GLY A 195 10.97 -14.10 -3.87
C GLY A 195 10.77 -13.70 -2.40
N LEU A 196 10.05 -12.61 -2.19
CA LEU A 196 9.76 -12.06 -0.87
C LEU A 196 8.25 -11.84 -0.72
N ILE A 197 7.72 -12.09 0.49
CA ILE A 197 6.34 -11.75 0.86
C ILE A 197 6.39 -10.72 1.99
N VAL A 198 5.70 -9.59 1.78
CA VAL A 198 5.74 -8.43 2.69
C VAL A 198 4.32 -7.94 2.93
N ALA A 199 4.02 -7.57 4.18
CA ALA A 199 2.75 -6.90 4.54
C ALA A 199 3.04 -5.77 5.54
N PRO A 200 3.57 -4.63 5.06
CA PRO A 200 3.98 -3.52 5.93
C PRO A 200 2.81 -3.00 6.75
N GLY A 201 3.03 -2.77 8.05
CA GLY A 201 1.99 -2.31 8.96
C GLY A 201 1.00 -3.39 9.42
N TRP A 202 1.14 -4.63 8.94
CA TRP A 202 0.26 -5.76 9.28
C TRP A 202 1.02 -6.99 9.77
N SER A 203 2.25 -7.19 9.32
CA SER A 203 3.03 -8.41 9.59
C SER A 203 3.38 -8.61 11.07
N GLN A 204 3.34 -7.54 11.89
CA GLN A 204 3.53 -7.61 13.35
C GLN A 204 2.36 -8.27 14.08
N VAL A 205 1.20 -8.42 13.43
CA VAL A 205 0.07 -9.20 13.95
C VAL A 205 0.42 -10.67 13.81
N PRO A 206 0.48 -11.47 14.90
CA PRO A 206 0.98 -12.84 14.86
C PRO A 206 0.33 -13.72 13.80
N GLU A 207 -0.99 -13.67 13.68
CA GLU A 207 -1.74 -14.48 12.71
C GLU A 207 -1.38 -14.11 11.25
N VAL A 208 -1.11 -12.82 10.98
CA VAL A 208 -0.66 -12.36 9.66
C VAL A 208 0.73 -12.87 9.35
N GLY A 209 1.69 -12.68 10.26
CA GLY A 209 3.07 -13.15 10.08
C GLY A 209 3.18 -14.66 9.92
N ILE A 210 2.38 -15.43 10.66
CA ILE A 210 2.30 -16.89 10.54
C ILE A 210 1.73 -17.28 9.16
N ALA A 211 0.65 -16.63 8.72
CA ALA A 211 0.04 -16.86 7.39
C ALA A 211 1.02 -16.53 6.26
N MET A 212 1.75 -15.41 6.36
CA MET A 212 2.81 -15.03 5.41
C MET A 212 3.89 -16.11 5.33
N SER A 213 4.36 -16.60 6.47
CA SER A 213 5.41 -17.62 6.54
C SER A 213 4.95 -18.96 5.96
N ALA A 214 3.70 -19.35 6.21
CA ALA A 214 3.10 -20.55 5.63
C ALA A 214 2.97 -20.42 4.10
N LYS A 215 2.56 -19.24 3.61
CA LYS A 215 2.49 -18.97 2.17
C LYS A 215 3.88 -18.98 1.53
N ALA A 216 4.87 -18.38 2.16
CA ALA A 216 6.26 -18.37 1.70
C ALA A 216 6.86 -19.78 1.61
N ALA A 217 6.52 -20.66 2.54
CA ALA A 217 6.99 -22.04 2.53
C ALA A 217 6.47 -22.87 1.35
N ASN A 218 5.30 -22.52 0.81
CA ASN A 218 4.67 -23.27 -0.27
C ASN A 218 3.75 -22.40 -1.13
N ILE A 219 4.27 -21.95 -2.27
CA ILE A 219 3.49 -21.24 -3.27
C ILE A 219 3.20 -22.21 -4.42
N ASN A 220 1.94 -22.62 -4.58
CA ASN A 220 1.46 -23.55 -5.62
C ASN A 220 2.17 -24.93 -5.63
N GLY A 221 2.74 -25.36 -4.50
CA GLY A 221 3.48 -26.63 -4.43
C GLY A 221 4.85 -26.62 -5.13
N VAL A 222 5.26 -25.49 -5.69
CA VAL A 222 6.47 -25.40 -6.55
C VAL A 222 7.46 -24.37 -6.00
N PHE A 223 6.98 -23.16 -5.69
CA PHE A 223 7.85 -22.05 -5.33
C PHE A 223 7.93 -21.86 -3.82
N LYS A 224 9.06 -21.31 -3.39
CA LYS A 224 9.30 -20.87 -2.03
C LYS A 224 9.78 -19.43 -2.05
N ALA A 225 9.42 -18.68 -1.00
CA ALA A 225 9.82 -17.31 -0.78
C ALA A 225 10.27 -17.12 0.68
N VAL A 226 10.66 -15.91 1.02
CA VAL A 226 10.91 -15.51 2.41
C VAL A 226 9.83 -14.51 2.82
N ALA A 227 9.19 -14.74 3.96
CA ALA A 227 8.28 -13.77 4.57
C ALA A 227 9.08 -12.82 5.46
N LEU A 228 9.08 -11.54 5.14
CA LEU A 228 9.61 -10.49 6.00
C LEU A 228 8.51 -10.02 6.93
N VAL A 229 8.68 -10.24 8.24
CA VAL A 229 7.68 -9.92 9.26
C VAL A 229 8.25 -8.94 10.26
N ASP A 230 7.47 -7.94 10.65
CA ASP A 230 7.88 -6.98 11.66
C ASP A 230 7.56 -7.51 13.05
N LEU A 231 8.42 -7.27 14.02
CA LEU A 231 8.08 -7.47 15.42
C LEU A 231 7.26 -6.29 15.92
N ASP A 232 6.29 -6.60 16.77
CA ASP A 232 5.41 -5.62 17.40
C ASP A 232 6.22 -4.69 18.32
N THR A 233 6.35 -3.43 17.95
CA THR A 233 7.13 -2.45 18.71
C THR A 233 6.42 -1.93 19.97
N GLU A 234 5.14 -2.27 20.18
CA GLU A 234 4.47 -2.05 21.46
C GLU A 234 4.94 -3.06 22.51
N LYS A 235 5.38 -4.25 22.07
CA LYS A 235 5.90 -5.33 22.92
C LYS A 235 7.42 -5.35 22.97
N ALA A 236 8.08 -5.19 21.81
CA ALA A 236 9.53 -5.09 21.71
C ALA A 236 9.94 -3.60 21.65
N THR A 237 10.05 -2.97 22.81
CA THR A 237 10.48 -1.57 22.91
C THR A 237 11.99 -1.41 22.94
N LYS A 238 12.72 -2.52 23.20
CA LYS A 238 14.19 -2.62 23.26
C LYS A 238 14.62 -3.86 22.51
N TYR A 239 15.88 -3.87 22.03
CA TYR A 239 16.43 -5.06 21.35
C TYR A 239 16.40 -6.33 22.22
N THR A 240 16.50 -6.18 23.54
CA THR A 240 16.43 -7.31 24.49
C THR A 240 15.07 -8.00 24.52
N ASP A 241 14.00 -7.32 24.10
CA ASP A 241 12.63 -7.83 24.07
C ASP A 241 12.36 -8.64 22.79
N CYS A 242 13.18 -8.46 21.75
CA CYS A 242 12.94 -9.05 20.42
C CYS A 242 12.84 -10.56 20.44
N LYS A 243 13.72 -11.24 21.18
CA LYS A 243 13.71 -12.71 21.28
C LYS A 243 12.37 -13.20 21.83
N LYS A 244 11.95 -12.63 22.97
CA LYS A 244 10.69 -13.01 23.60
C LYS A 244 9.49 -12.68 22.71
N THR A 245 9.46 -11.50 22.11
CA THR A 245 8.38 -11.07 21.21
C THR A 245 8.26 -12.00 20.00
N LYS A 246 9.37 -12.42 19.41
CA LYS A 246 9.41 -13.40 18.32
C LYS A 246 8.81 -14.74 18.75
N GLU A 247 9.23 -15.25 19.93
CA GLU A 247 8.75 -16.52 20.49
C GLU A 247 7.25 -16.46 20.80
N ASP A 248 6.81 -15.41 21.48
CA ASP A 248 5.40 -15.19 21.84
C ASP A 248 4.50 -15.00 20.59
N SER A 249 5.04 -14.48 19.51
CA SER A 249 4.33 -14.31 18.22
C SER A 249 4.29 -15.61 17.40
N GLY A 250 5.02 -16.66 17.80
CA GLY A 250 5.07 -17.93 17.07
C GLY A 250 5.83 -17.85 15.73
N PHE A 251 6.74 -16.89 15.56
CA PHE A 251 7.55 -16.73 14.34
C PHE A 251 8.71 -17.72 14.33
N THR A 252 8.40 -19.02 14.18
CA THR A 252 9.36 -20.14 14.27
C THR A 252 9.68 -20.76 12.92
N SER A 253 8.96 -20.40 11.85
CA SER A 253 9.17 -20.95 10.52
C SER A 253 10.56 -20.57 9.97
N ALA A 254 11.21 -21.50 9.28
CA ALA A 254 12.46 -21.23 8.54
C ALA A 254 12.26 -20.26 7.35
N PHE A 255 11.01 -20.03 6.95
CA PHE A 255 10.63 -19.06 5.89
C PHE A 255 10.21 -17.71 6.45
N CYS A 256 10.36 -17.49 7.77
CA CYS A 256 10.05 -16.25 8.46
C CYS A 256 11.35 -15.51 8.80
N TYR A 257 11.46 -14.29 8.32
CA TYR A 257 12.56 -13.38 8.63
C TYR A 257 12.03 -12.19 9.44
N PRO A 258 12.16 -12.21 10.78
CA PRO A 258 11.67 -11.11 11.62
C PRO A 258 12.57 -9.89 11.51
N THR A 259 11.97 -8.72 11.46
CA THR A 259 12.64 -7.41 11.43
C THR A 259 12.21 -6.56 12.63
N TRP A 260 13.11 -5.70 13.11
CA TRP A 260 12.91 -4.75 14.20
C TRP A 260 14.03 -3.70 14.18
N PRO A 261 13.76 -2.45 14.59
CA PRO A 261 12.48 -1.81 14.89
C PRO A 261 11.81 -1.28 13.60
N CYS A 262 10.93 -0.27 13.70
CA CYS A 262 10.55 0.57 12.57
C CYS A 262 11.69 1.53 12.22
N VAL A 263 11.62 2.14 11.04
CA VAL A 263 12.61 3.11 10.56
C VAL A 263 11.95 4.43 10.20
N LYS A 264 12.74 5.50 10.23
CA LYS A 264 12.33 6.83 9.78
C LYS A 264 13.02 7.22 8.49
N VAL A 265 12.28 7.92 7.63
CA VAL A 265 12.84 8.70 6.53
C VAL A 265 12.26 10.11 6.64
N GLY A 266 13.06 11.04 7.15
CA GLY A 266 12.54 12.34 7.59
C GLY A 266 11.49 12.17 8.71
N ASP A 267 10.30 12.70 8.49
CA ASP A 267 9.18 12.59 9.44
C ASP A 267 8.32 11.32 9.25
N TYR A 268 8.57 10.55 8.20
CA TYR A 268 7.80 9.35 7.90
C TYR A 268 8.32 8.13 8.64
N VAL A 269 7.39 7.33 9.16
CA VAL A 269 7.67 6.03 9.81
C VAL A 269 7.29 4.89 8.86
N PHE A 270 8.22 3.96 8.68
CA PHE A 270 8.05 2.78 7.85
C PHE A 270 8.20 1.51 8.67
N ALA A 271 7.48 0.46 8.28
CA ALA A 271 7.80 -0.89 8.68
C ALA A 271 9.20 -1.26 8.15
N MET A 272 10.05 -1.82 8.99
CA MET A 272 11.39 -2.23 8.57
C MET A 272 11.34 -3.26 7.44
N SER A 273 10.34 -4.15 7.45
CA SER A 273 10.14 -5.17 6.42
C SER A 273 10.06 -4.59 5.01
N ALA A 274 9.43 -3.42 4.81
CA ALA A 274 9.34 -2.78 3.50
C ALA A 274 10.70 -2.31 3.00
N VAL A 275 11.51 -1.70 3.87
CA VAL A 275 12.83 -1.18 3.52
C VAL A 275 13.82 -2.32 3.30
N VAL A 276 13.79 -3.34 4.16
CA VAL A 276 14.64 -4.55 4.01
C VAL A 276 14.29 -5.32 2.74
N ALA A 277 13.01 -5.43 2.39
CA ALA A 277 12.60 -6.07 1.13
C ALA A 277 13.19 -5.35 -0.09
N ALA A 278 13.11 -4.02 -0.10
CA ALA A 278 13.70 -3.22 -1.16
C ALA A 278 15.23 -3.33 -1.20
N LEU A 279 15.89 -3.36 -0.04
CA LEU A 279 17.33 -3.58 0.06
C LEU A 279 17.74 -4.96 -0.49
N ILE A 280 17.05 -6.03 -0.12
CA ILE A 280 17.34 -7.38 -0.63
C ILE A 280 17.20 -7.39 -2.15
N ALA A 281 16.09 -6.89 -2.68
CA ALA A 281 15.86 -6.83 -4.12
C ALA A 281 16.95 -5.99 -4.84
N TYR A 282 17.37 -4.88 -4.24
CA TYR A 282 18.45 -4.04 -4.77
C TYR A 282 19.80 -4.76 -4.74
N THR A 283 20.14 -5.44 -3.63
CA THR A 283 21.42 -6.16 -3.49
C THR A 283 21.54 -7.26 -4.53
N ASP A 284 20.48 -8.06 -4.70
CA ASP A 284 20.46 -9.15 -5.68
C ASP A 284 20.52 -8.62 -7.11
N ALA A 285 19.75 -7.58 -7.44
CA ALA A 285 19.79 -6.96 -8.75
C ALA A 285 21.14 -6.30 -9.07
N SER A 286 21.84 -5.78 -8.06
CA SER A 286 23.18 -5.21 -8.19
C SER A 286 24.27 -6.27 -8.35
N ASN A 287 23.96 -7.52 -8.02
CA ASN A 287 24.84 -8.69 -8.12
C ASN A 287 24.43 -9.61 -9.28
N ASP A 288 24.11 -9.04 -10.43
CA ASP A 288 23.73 -9.77 -11.66
C ASP A 288 22.55 -10.76 -11.46
N ASP A 289 21.58 -10.41 -10.59
CA ASP A 289 20.45 -11.26 -10.17
C ASP A 289 20.86 -12.57 -9.48
N VAL A 290 22.04 -12.62 -8.87
CA VAL A 290 22.50 -13.76 -8.11
C VAL A 290 22.33 -13.50 -6.62
N PRO A 291 21.40 -14.19 -5.92
CA PRO A 291 21.11 -13.95 -4.49
C PRO A 291 22.17 -14.58 -3.57
N SER A 292 23.44 -14.32 -3.85
CA SER A 292 24.58 -14.88 -3.12
C SER A 292 25.22 -13.91 -2.13
N LEU A 293 24.91 -12.60 -2.28
CA LEU A 293 25.40 -11.58 -1.36
C LEU A 293 24.42 -11.38 -0.23
N SER A 294 24.96 -11.34 0.99
CA SER A 294 24.15 -10.96 2.15
C SER A 294 23.87 -9.45 2.13
N PRO A 295 22.63 -9.01 2.37
CA PRO A 295 22.33 -7.60 2.60
C PRO A 295 22.81 -7.09 3.96
N SER A 296 23.49 -7.92 4.74
CA SER A 296 24.06 -7.57 6.05
C SER A 296 25.20 -6.55 5.89
N ASN A 297 25.24 -5.57 6.79
CA ASN A 297 26.17 -4.43 6.78
C ASN A 297 25.98 -3.43 5.62
N GLU A 298 24.89 -3.59 4.86
CA GLU A 298 24.52 -2.58 3.88
C GLU A 298 23.80 -1.41 4.59
N MET A 299 24.01 -0.21 4.07
CA MET A 299 23.33 0.97 4.60
C MET A 299 21.84 0.92 4.23
N LEU A 300 20.98 0.91 5.23
CA LEU A 300 19.58 1.26 5.03
C LEU A 300 19.52 2.76 4.68
N GLY A 301 18.91 3.13 3.58
CA GLY A 301 18.75 4.53 3.16
C GLY A 301 17.74 5.31 4.02
N VAL A 302 17.87 5.22 5.35
CA VAL A 302 16.93 5.76 6.34
C VAL A 302 17.62 6.79 7.23
N THR A 303 16.85 7.67 7.87
CA THR A 303 17.38 8.73 8.73
C THR A 303 17.49 8.35 10.20
N GLY A 304 16.83 7.26 10.62
CA GLY A 304 16.86 6.79 12.00
C GLY A 304 16.02 5.54 12.23
N THR A 305 16.07 5.03 13.45
CA THR A 305 15.27 3.91 13.94
C THR A 305 14.27 4.36 14.98
N CYS A 306 13.07 3.81 14.97
CA CYS A 306 11.99 4.22 15.86
C CYS A 306 11.03 3.07 16.17
N LEU A 307 10.16 3.28 17.15
CA LEU A 307 8.96 2.49 17.36
C LEU A 307 7.87 2.94 16.38
N ALA A 308 6.76 2.20 16.28
CA ALA A 308 5.67 2.52 15.37
C ALA A 308 5.00 3.89 15.65
N ASP A 309 5.08 4.39 16.87
CA ASP A 309 4.62 5.73 17.27
C ASP A 309 5.61 6.87 16.92
N GLY A 310 6.76 6.52 16.35
CA GLY A 310 7.82 7.45 15.99
C GLY A 310 8.83 7.76 17.09
N THR A 311 8.68 7.16 18.29
CA THR A 311 9.66 7.30 19.38
C THR A 311 11.02 6.72 18.94
N GLU A 312 12.09 7.51 19.05
CA GLU A 312 13.43 7.06 18.64
C GLU A 312 13.92 5.89 19.51
N VAL A 313 14.56 4.95 18.85
CA VAL A 313 15.20 3.80 19.50
C VAL A 313 16.70 3.93 19.35
N THR A 314 17.39 3.92 20.48
CA THR A 314 18.85 3.79 20.53
C THR A 314 19.20 2.31 20.62
N LEU A 315 19.95 1.78 19.67
CA LEU A 315 20.43 0.41 19.60
C LEU A 315 21.66 0.21 20.49
#